data_d9ea88857c51b6a1bd1d06120e2884a7
#
_entry.id   d9ea88857c51b6a1bd1d06120e2884a7
#
_cell.length_a   1.000
_cell.length_b   1.000
_cell.length_c   1.000
_cell.angle_alpha   90.00
_cell.angle_beta   90.00
_cell.angle_gamma   90.00
#
_symmetry.space_group_name_H-M   'P 1'
#
loop_
_entity.id
_entity.type
_entity.pdbx_description
1 polymer ?
#
loop_
_entity_poly.entity_id
_entity_poly.type
_entity_poly.pdbx_seq_one_letter_code
_entity_poly.pdbx_strand_id
1 'polypeptide(L)'
;MVAKNAFKLRMSYNLLDYSRGGGCGCKLGPEQLKTLLSGHNSPVSAQLSVGFLERDDAVVLPLNNGESLVQSLDFFLPVVNDAYDFGQIAAANAISDLYAMGAQPISALSMLGWPQEQLPIQLAQEVLAGAERICQAAGITISGGHSIESKEPLFGLSVTGLAKSEQIRLKSTVKVGDHLYLSKPLGLGLMANGLKQKQLSEQAYQVFLKWSTQLNTLGLKLAELPQVSAMTDVTGFGLLGHLSEMLGKQFGADLELDRIPVFEAAKQLAQAYVYPNITTNNYNAVQAHTTGLDGIHMLWLCDPQTSGGLLVASQTDLDFPDLIKIGQVTAEKGIRVLF
;
A
#
# COMPACT_ATOMS: atom_id res chain seq x y z
N MET A 1 -22.46 -28.02 -8.05
CA MET A 1 -21.35 -28.97 -7.75
C MET A 1 -19.99 -28.26 -7.74
N VAL A 2 -19.69 -27.39 -8.70
CA VAL A 2 -18.43 -26.65 -8.80
C VAL A 2 -18.17 -25.76 -7.57
N ALA A 3 -19.15 -24.95 -7.13
CA ALA A 3 -18.99 -24.06 -5.98
C ALA A 3 -18.72 -24.79 -4.64
N LYS A 4 -19.31 -25.98 -4.43
CA LYS A 4 -19.04 -26.80 -3.22
C LYS A 4 -17.64 -27.40 -3.23
N ASN A 5 -17.11 -27.75 -4.41
CA ASN A 5 -15.74 -28.27 -4.53
C ASN A 5 -14.70 -27.15 -4.33
N ALA A 6 -14.93 -25.97 -4.87
CA ALA A 6 -14.07 -24.81 -4.65
C ALA A 6 -13.99 -24.44 -3.17
N PHE A 7 -15.13 -24.37 -2.47
CA PHE A 7 -15.17 -24.11 -1.03
C PHE A 7 -14.40 -25.17 -0.22
N LYS A 8 -14.55 -26.47 -0.54
CA LYS A 8 -13.80 -27.53 0.13
C LYS A 8 -12.29 -27.44 -0.11
N LEU A 9 -11.85 -27.07 -1.31
CA LEU A 9 -10.45 -26.85 -1.62
C LEU A 9 -9.87 -25.66 -0.82
N ARG A 10 -10.57 -24.55 -0.75
CA ARG A 10 -10.17 -23.36 0.03
C ARG A 10 -9.89 -23.70 1.50
N MET A 11 -10.71 -24.58 2.09
CA MET A 11 -10.56 -25.04 3.49
C MET A 11 -9.43 -26.07 3.68
N SER A 12 -8.87 -26.64 2.60
CA SER A 12 -7.85 -27.69 2.68
C SER A 12 -6.41 -27.21 2.53
N TYR A 13 -6.22 -25.97 2.07
CA TYR A 13 -4.91 -25.39 1.84
C TYR A 13 -4.83 -24.00 2.46
N ASN A 14 -3.75 -23.74 3.19
CA ASN A 14 -3.43 -22.41 3.71
C ASN A 14 -2.29 -21.81 2.88
N LEU A 15 -2.53 -20.79 2.10
CA LEU A 15 -1.49 -20.22 1.24
C LEU A 15 -0.26 -19.72 2.01
N LEU A 16 -0.42 -19.31 3.28
CA LEU A 16 0.70 -18.90 4.14
C LEU A 16 1.69 -20.02 4.45
N ASP A 17 1.28 -21.28 4.38
CA ASP A 17 2.16 -22.43 4.58
C ASP A 17 3.14 -22.63 3.39
N TYR A 18 2.83 -22.03 2.24
CA TYR A 18 3.61 -22.10 1.00
C TYR A 18 4.37 -20.80 0.71
N SER A 19 4.47 -19.88 1.67
CA SER A 19 5.10 -18.58 1.50
C SER A 19 6.03 -18.24 2.66
N ARG A 20 7.26 -17.80 2.34
CA ARG A 20 8.24 -17.34 3.35
C ARG A 20 7.93 -15.97 3.91
N GLY A 21 7.27 -15.13 3.14
CA GLY A 21 6.85 -13.77 3.51
C GLY A 21 5.41 -13.54 3.10
N GLY A 22 4.86 -12.36 3.37
CA GLY A 22 3.50 -12.04 2.97
C GLY A 22 3.26 -10.55 2.82
N GLY A 23 2.41 -10.18 1.84
CA GLY A 23 2.01 -8.82 1.57
C GLY A 23 3.20 -7.88 1.30
N CYS A 24 3.01 -6.60 1.58
CA CYS A 24 4.06 -5.59 1.44
C CYS A 24 5.28 -5.82 2.35
N GLY A 25 5.19 -6.70 3.35
CA GLY A 25 6.31 -7.12 4.19
C GLY A 25 7.38 -7.96 3.48
N CYS A 26 7.14 -8.46 2.25
CA CYS A 26 8.15 -9.16 1.46
C CYS A 26 8.91 -8.24 0.48
N LYS A 27 8.59 -6.94 0.41
CA LYS A 27 9.31 -5.96 -0.43
C LYS A 27 10.75 -5.78 0.08
N LEU A 28 11.67 -5.42 -0.82
CA LEU A 28 13.03 -5.03 -0.44
C LEU A 28 12.98 -3.80 0.47
N GLY A 29 13.80 -3.80 1.53
CA GLY A 29 13.90 -2.64 2.40
C GLY A 29 14.47 -1.41 1.68
N PRO A 30 14.23 -0.17 2.21
CA PRO A 30 14.61 1.08 1.54
C PRO A 30 16.08 1.16 1.12
N GLU A 31 17.01 0.69 1.96
CA GLU A 31 18.45 0.71 1.66
C GLU A 31 18.84 -0.31 0.59
N GLN A 32 18.21 -1.49 0.57
CA GLN A 32 18.42 -2.49 -0.47
C GLN A 32 17.88 -2.01 -1.82
N LEU A 33 16.70 -1.39 -1.81
CA LEU A 33 16.11 -0.80 -3.00
C LEU A 33 17.00 0.34 -3.54
N LYS A 34 17.49 1.23 -2.67
CA LYS A 34 18.42 2.28 -3.04
C LYS A 34 19.70 1.73 -3.67
N THR A 35 20.25 0.65 -3.13
CA THR A 35 21.44 -0.01 -3.67
C THR A 35 21.15 -0.61 -5.05
N LEU A 36 20.03 -1.31 -5.21
CA LEU A 36 19.58 -1.89 -6.48
C LEU A 36 19.44 -0.81 -7.57
N LEU A 37 18.91 0.33 -7.21
CA LEU A 37 18.64 1.45 -8.12
C LEU A 37 19.87 2.37 -8.32
N SER A 38 20.90 2.26 -7.45
CA SER A 38 22.14 3.04 -7.59
C SER A 38 22.94 2.55 -8.79
N GLY A 39 23.11 3.39 -9.79
CA GLY A 39 23.79 3.05 -11.05
C GLY A 39 22.84 2.86 -12.24
N HIS A 40 21.54 2.92 -12.01
CA HIS A 40 20.57 2.99 -13.09
C HIS A 40 20.50 4.45 -13.60
N ASN A 41 21.40 4.78 -14.51
CA ASN A 41 21.40 6.07 -15.22
C ASN A 41 20.57 5.93 -16.53
N SER A 42 19.31 5.48 -16.38
CA SER A 42 18.42 5.58 -17.53
C SER A 42 18.22 7.05 -17.86
N PRO A 43 18.51 7.50 -19.11
CA PRO A 43 18.15 8.84 -19.49
C PRO A 43 16.66 9.01 -19.21
N VAL A 44 16.31 10.05 -18.44
CA VAL A 44 14.90 10.41 -18.24
C VAL A 44 14.33 10.63 -19.64
N SER A 45 13.37 9.78 -20.03
CA SER A 45 12.67 10.02 -21.27
C SER A 45 12.02 11.39 -21.19
N ALA A 46 12.34 12.29 -22.12
CA ALA A 46 11.70 13.62 -22.20
C ALA A 46 10.16 13.53 -22.30
N GLN A 47 9.63 12.33 -22.50
CA GLN A 47 8.20 12.03 -22.58
C GLN A 47 7.56 11.72 -21.21
N LEU A 48 8.34 11.44 -20.14
CA LEU A 48 7.82 11.17 -18.80
C LEU A 48 7.83 12.45 -17.99
N SER A 49 6.74 12.74 -17.29
CA SER A 49 6.71 13.80 -16.26
C SER A 49 7.05 13.28 -14.87
N VAL A 50 6.79 11.98 -14.62
CA VAL A 50 7.20 11.26 -13.41
C VAL A 50 7.76 9.92 -13.84
N GLY A 51 8.97 9.63 -13.45
CA GLY A 51 9.66 8.40 -13.82
C GLY A 51 10.37 7.78 -12.62
N PHE A 52 11.37 6.98 -12.92
CA PHE A 52 12.09 6.19 -11.96
C PHE A 52 12.88 7.01 -10.90
N LEU A 53 13.32 8.22 -11.23
CA LEU A 53 14.11 9.07 -10.33
C LEU A 53 13.27 9.76 -9.28
N GLU A 54 12.04 10.10 -9.60
CA GLU A 54 11.09 10.77 -8.71
C GLU A 54 10.61 9.84 -7.60
N ARG A 55 10.61 8.53 -7.84
CA ARG A 55 10.18 7.47 -6.88
C ARG A 55 8.79 7.71 -6.32
N ASP A 56 7.90 8.24 -7.16
CA ASP A 56 6.51 8.41 -6.80
C ASP A 56 5.75 7.07 -6.89
N ASP A 57 4.47 7.04 -6.56
CA ASP A 57 3.69 5.82 -6.47
C ASP A 57 3.47 5.17 -7.84
N ALA A 58 3.45 5.97 -8.92
CA ALA A 58 3.31 5.48 -10.28
C ALA A 58 4.12 6.30 -11.29
N VAL A 59 4.38 5.73 -12.47
CA VAL A 59 4.93 6.45 -13.62
C VAL A 59 3.84 7.26 -14.30
N VAL A 60 4.17 8.49 -14.75
CA VAL A 60 3.22 9.40 -15.42
C VAL A 60 3.75 9.77 -16.80
N LEU A 61 2.96 9.44 -17.83
CA LEU A 61 3.21 9.78 -19.23
C LEU A 61 2.17 10.80 -19.70
N PRO A 62 2.54 12.08 -19.91
CA PRO A 62 1.62 13.08 -20.46
C PRO A 62 1.15 12.71 -21.87
N LEU A 63 -0.13 12.96 -22.13
CA LEU A 63 -0.76 12.80 -23.45
C LEU A 63 -1.03 14.17 -24.08
N ASN A 64 -1.21 14.20 -25.41
CA ASN A 64 -1.35 15.46 -26.15
C ASN A 64 -2.68 16.21 -25.92
N ASN A 65 -3.62 15.59 -25.19
CA ASN A 65 -4.98 16.13 -24.96
C ASN A 65 -5.18 16.75 -23.57
N GLY A 66 -4.10 16.98 -22.80
CA GLY A 66 -4.17 17.50 -21.43
C GLY A 66 -4.44 16.44 -20.35
N GLU A 67 -4.46 15.19 -20.75
CA GLU A 67 -4.49 14.02 -19.85
C GLU A 67 -3.12 13.42 -19.66
N SER A 68 -2.99 12.56 -18.67
CA SER A 68 -1.81 11.73 -18.44
C SER A 68 -2.21 10.29 -18.24
N LEU A 69 -1.42 9.40 -18.85
CA LEU A 69 -1.46 7.97 -18.55
C LEU A 69 -0.65 7.75 -17.27
N VAL A 70 -1.24 7.03 -16.33
CA VAL A 70 -0.61 6.64 -15.06
C VAL A 70 -0.54 5.14 -14.99
N GLN A 71 0.64 4.59 -14.68
CA GLN A 71 0.85 3.14 -14.68
C GLN A 71 1.68 2.71 -13.48
N SER A 72 1.22 1.67 -12.78
CA SER A 72 1.93 1.02 -11.69
C SER A 72 1.93 -0.50 -11.84
N LEU A 73 2.82 -1.16 -11.10
CA LEU A 73 2.93 -2.61 -10.99
C LEU A 73 3.21 -2.98 -9.54
N ASP A 74 2.30 -3.69 -8.91
CA ASP A 74 2.52 -4.23 -7.57
C ASP A 74 2.12 -5.70 -7.48
N PHE A 75 2.96 -6.50 -6.85
CA PHE A 75 2.75 -7.92 -6.64
C PHE A 75 3.48 -8.39 -5.37
N PHE A 76 2.95 -9.42 -4.73
CA PHE A 76 3.53 -9.97 -3.51
C PHE A 76 3.12 -11.41 -3.24
N LEU A 77 3.73 -11.99 -2.22
CA LEU A 77 3.44 -13.31 -1.71
C LEU A 77 2.18 -13.28 -0.82
N PRO A 78 1.46 -14.39 -0.61
CA PRO A 78 0.24 -14.43 0.18
C PRO A 78 0.38 -13.78 1.56
N VAL A 79 -0.63 -13.01 1.92
CA VAL A 79 -0.78 -12.32 3.20
C VAL A 79 -1.90 -12.94 4.05
N VAL A 80 -2.71 -13.79 3.43
CA VAL A 80 -3.81 -14.55 4.03
C VAL A 80 -3.80 -15.99 3.56
N ASN A 81 -4.53 -16.86 4.27
CA ASN A 81 -4.62 -18.28 3.94
C ASN A 81 -5.57 -18.55 2.76
N ASP A 82 -6.65 -17.80 2.65
CA ASP A 82 -7.67 -17.99 1.64
C ASP A 82 -7.22 -17.40 0.30
N ALA A 83 -7.34 -18.18 -0.77
CA ALA A 83 -6.90 -17.80 -2.11
C ALA A 83 -7.74 -16.66 -2.71
N TYR A 84 -9.05 -16.66 -2.49
CA TYR A 84 -9.94 -15.62 -2.98
C TYR A 84 -9.66 -14.28 -2.28
N ASP A 85 -9.50 -14.30 -0.95
CA ASP A 85 -9.19 -13.11 -0.15
C ASP A 85 -7.81 -12.55 -0.52
N PHE A 86 -6.83 -13.44 -0.78
CA PHE A 86 -5.51 -13.01 -1.27
C PHE A 86 -5.61 -12.26 -2.60
N GLY A 87 -6.40 -12.76 -3.54
CA GLY A 87 -6.65 -12.09 -4.81
C GLY A 87 -7.28 -10.70 -4.64
N GLN A 88 -8.28 -10.59 -3.74
CA GLN A 88 -8.92 -9.31 -3.43
C GLN A 88 -7.91 -8.29 -2.88
N ILE A 89 -7.11 -8.69 -1.89
CA ILE A 89 -6.13 -7.80 -1.25
C ILE A 89 -5.06 -7.36 -2.25
N ALA A 90 -4.57 -8.29 -3.08
CA ALA A 90 -3.54 -7.98 -4.06
C ALA A 90 -4.03 -6.98 -5.13
N ALA A 91 -5.27 -7.13 -5.59
CA ALA A 91 -5.87 -6.20 -6.53
C ALA A 91 -6.12 -4.82 -5.90
N ALA A 92 -6.66 -4.76 -4.68
CA ALA A 92 -6.89 -3.50 -3.97
C ALA A 92 -5.57 -2.73 -3.75
N ASN A 93 -4.50 -3.44 -3.39
CA ASN A 93 -3.18 -2.85 -3.19
C ASN A 93 -2.60 -2.31 -4.51
N ALA A 94 -2.64 -3.10 -5.59
CA ALA A 94 -2.07 -2.65 -6.87
C ALA A 94 -2.81 -1.46 -7.49
N ILE A 95 -4.14 -1.37 -7.32
CA ILE A 95 -4.94 -0.24 -7.82
C ILE A 95 -4.74 1.02 -6.97
N SER A 96 -4.30 0.89 -5.72
CA SER A 96 -4.15 1.98 -4.77
C SER A 96 -3.21 3.09 -5.25
N ASP A 97 -2.09 2.74 -5.89
CA ASP A 97 -1.14 3.69 -6.46
C ASP A 97 -1.81 4.67 -7.45
N LEU A 98 -2.75 4.18 -8.26
CA LEU A 98 -3.48 5.05 -9.19
C LEU A 98 -4.34 6.07 -8.44
N TYR A 99 -5.04 5.64 -7.39
CA TYR A 99 -5.85 6.53 -6.57
C TYR A 99 -4.99 7.53 -5.80
N ALA A 100 -3.81 7.13 -5.31
CA ALA A 100 -2.86 8.02 -4.66
C ALA A 100 -2.35 9.11 -5.61
N MET A 101 -2.23 8.81 -6.90
CA MET A 101 -1.86 9.76 -7.95
C MET A 101 -3.05 10.58 -8.50
N GLY A 102 -4.29 10.31 -8.06
CA GLY A 102 -5.49 10.95 -8.58
C GLY A 102 -5.95 10.42 -9.94
N ALA A 103 -5.51 9.22 -10.32
CA ALA A 103 -5.83 8.62 -11.62
C ALA A 103 -6.99 7.62 -11.54
N GLN A 104 -7.94 7.73 -12.47
CA GLN A 104 -9.02 6.77 -12.64
C GLN A 104 -8.49 5.50 -13.30
N PRO A 105 -8.60 4.33 -12.68
CA PRO A 105 -8.23 3.06 -13.31
C PRO A 105 -9.03 2.81 -14.60
N ILE A 106 -8.36 2.25 -15.62
CA ILE A 106 -8.99 1.91 -16.91
C ILE A 106 -8.74 0.45 -17.32
N SER A 107 -7.65 -0.17 -16.87
CA SER A 107 -7.29 -1.55 -17.23
C SER A 107 -6.32 -2.15 -16.22
N ALA A 108 -6.35 -3.48 -16.12
CA ALA A 108 -5.40 -4.27 -15.33
C ALA A 108 -4.90 -5.48 -16.14
N LEU A 109 -3.62 -5.84 -15.94
CA LEU A 109 -3.01 -7.08 -16.40
C LEU A 109 -2.56 -7.87 -15.17
N SER A 110 -2.89 -9.17 -15.09
CA SER A 110 -2.49 -10.02 -13.98
C SER A 110 -1.06 -10.56 -14.15
N MET A 111 -0.36 -10.67 -13.05
CA MET A 111 0.91 -11.38 -12.92
C MET A 111 0.73 -12.51 -11.90
N LEU A 112 0.93 -13.75 -12.32
CA LEU A 112 0.75 -14.94 -11.50
C LEU A 112 1.99 -15.82 -11.53
N GLY A 113 2.59 -16.09 -10.38
CA GLY A 113 3.51 -17.19 -10.15
C GLY A 113 2.81 -18.27 -9.34
N TRP A 114 2.83 -19.54 -9.79
CA TRP A 114 2.08 -20.59 -9.12
C TRP A 114 2.89 -21.88 -8.97
N PRO A 115 2.99 -22.46 -7.74
CA PRO A 115 3.69 -23.72 -7.49
C PRO A 115 2.76 -24.92 -7.80
N GLN A 116 2.55 -25.20 -9.09
CA GLN A 116 1.55 -26.17 -9.54
C GLN A 116 1.79 -27.62 -9.07
N GLU A 117 3.03 -27.95 -8.68
CA GLU A 117 3.35 -29.25 -8.08
C GLU A 117 2.87 -29.38 -6.62
N GLN A 118 2.63 -28.25 -5.94
CA GLN A 118 2.29 -28.19 -4.52
C GLN A 118 0.85 -27.73 -4.28
N LEU A 119 0.33 -26.85 -5.12
CA LEU A 119 -0.98 -26.23 -5.00
C LEU A 119 -1.85 -26.49 -6.23
N PRO A 120 -3.09 -26.96 -6.03
CA PRO A 120 -4.03 -27.13 -7.13
C PRO A 120 -4.26 -25.85 -7.92
N ILE A 121 -4.33 -25.96 -9.24
CA ILE A 121 -4.56 -24.80 -10.15
C ILE A 121 -5.91 -24.11 -9.89
N GLN A 122 -6.88 -24.82 -9.31
CA GLN A 122 -8.17 -24.27 -8.92
C GLN A 122 -8.06 -23.18 -7.85
N LEU A 123 -7.03 -23.22 -6.99
CA LEU A 123 -6.77 -22.12 -6.06
C LEU A 123 -6.24 -20.88 -6.79
N ALA A 124 -5.45 -21.03 -7.85
CA ALA A 124 -5.07 -19.90 -8.69
C ALA A 124 -6.30 -19.26 -9.38
N GLN A 125 -7.30 -20.06 -9.76
CA GLN A 125 -8.58 -19.56 -10.27
C GLN A 125 -9.32 -18.73 -9.21
N GLU A 126 -9.30 -19.16 -7.93
CA GLU A 126 -9.88 -18.39 -6.82
C GLU A 126 -9.14 -17.05 -6.60
N VAL A 127 -7.80 -17.04 -6.69
CA VAL A 127 -7.02 -15.79 -6.63
C VAL A 127 -7.46 -14.81 -7.72
N LEU A 128 -7.56 -15.28 -8.98
CA LEU A 128 -8.04 -14.46 -10.09
C LEU A 128 -9.47 -13.98 -9.89
N ALA A 129 -10.36 -14.83 -9.39
CA ALA A 129 -11.76 -14.46 -9.12
C ALA A 129 -11.88 -13.40 -8.02
N GLY A 130 -11.05 -13.50 -6.96
CA GLY A 130 -10.96 -12.46 -5.92
C GLY A 130 -10.47 -11.13 -6.46
N ALA A 131 -9.42 -11.16 -7.28
CA ALA A 131 -8.88 -9.96 -7.92
C ALA A 131 -9.88 -9.31 -8.89
N GLU A 132 -10.57 -10.11 -9.70
CA GLU A 132 -11.60 -9.63 -10.63
C GLU A 132 -12.76 -8.94 -9.88
N ARG A 133 -13.16 -9.46 -8.71
CA ARG A 133 -14.17 -8.82 -7.84
C ARG A 133 -13.80 -7.39 -7.47
N ILE A 134 -12.52 -7.15 -7.14
CA ILE A 134 -12.04 -5.81 -6.78
C ILE A 134 -11.88 -4.92 -8.02
N CYS A 135 -11.38 -5.47 -9.12
CA CYS A 135 -11.31 -4.77 -10.41
C CYS A 135 -12.69 -4.28 -10.84
N GLN A 136 -13.73 -5.11 -10.74
CA GLN A 136 -15.12 -4.73 -11.03
C GLN A 136 -15.62 -3.62 -10.10
N ALA A 137 -15.28 -3.65 -8.82
CA ALA A 137 -15.61 -2.57 -7.89
C ALA A 137 -14.89 -1.25 -8.23
N ALA A 138 -13.71 -1.32 -8.86
CA ALA A 138 -12.97 -0.17 -9.39
C ALA A 138 -13.47 0.28 -10.80
N GLY A 139 -14.45 -0.42 -11.38
CA GLY A 139 -14.98 -0.15 -12.72
C GLY A 139 -14.11 -0.64 -13.87
N ILE A 140 -13.20 -1.59 -13.61
CA ILE A 140 -12.30 -2.17 -14.61
C ILE A 140 -12.39 -3.71 -14.62
N THR A 141 -11.70 -4.34 -15.55
CA THR A 141 -11.54 -5.80 -15.63
C THR A 141 -10.07 -6.18 -15.78
N ILE A 142 -9.74 -7.43 -15.45
CA ILE A 142 -8.43 -8.00 -15.79
C ILE A 142 -8.47 -8.36 -17.28
N SER A 143 -7.79 -7.55 -18.10
CA SER A 143 -7.85 -7.63 -19.57
C SER A 143 -6.83 -8.62 -20.16
N GLY A 144 -6.01 -9.26 -19.33
CA GLY A 144 -4.98 -10.22 -19.74
C GLY A 144 -3.94 -10.39 -18.64
N GLY A 145 -2.77 -10.87 -19.00
CA GLY A 145 -1.68 -11.04 -18.03
C GLY A 145 -0.70 -12.12 -18.44
N HIS A 146 0.15 -12.49 -17.49
CA HIS A 146 1.15 -13.54 -17.67
C HIS A 146 1.22 -14.45 -16.44
N SER A 147 1.41 -15.74 -16.66
CA SER A 147 1.55 -16.73 -15.59
C SER A 147 2.77 -17.60 -15.81
N ILE A 148 3.49 -17.87 -14.73
CA ILE A 148 4.66 -18.74 -14.74
C ILE A 148 4.57 -19.77 -13.61
N GLU A 149 5.30 -20.86 -13.75
CA GLU A 149 5.57 -21.75 -12.62
C GLU A 149 6.56 -21.09 -11.66
N SER A 150 6.32 -21.20 -10.36
CA SER A 150 7.19 -20.64 -9.33
C SER A 150 7.23 -21.55 -8.10
N LYS A 151 8.20 -21.32 -7.21
CA LYS A 151 8.32 -22.09 -5.96
C LYS A 151 7.32 -21.68 -4.89
N GLU A 152 6.86 -20.44 -4.93
CA GLU A 152 5.92 -19.84 -3.98
C GLU A 152 4.78 -19.18 -4.77
N PRO A 153 3.54 -19.16 -4.25
CA PRO A 153 2.47 -18.42 -4.89
C PRO A 153 2.80 -16.92 -4.88
N LEU A 154 2.59 -16.27 -6.01
CA LEU A 154 2.88 -14.87 -6.24
C LEU A 154 1.76 -14.30 -7.09
N PHE A 155 1.18 -13.18 -6.69
CA PHE A 155 0.14 -12.54 -7.48
C PHE A 155 0.16 -11.02 -7.32
N GLY A 156 -0.23 -10.34 -8.38
CA GLY A 156 -0.46 -8.91 -8.42
C GLY A 156 -0.93 -8.44 -9.78
N LEU A 157 -1.01 -7.13 -9.94
CA LEU A 157 -1.51 -6.49 -11.16
C LEU A 157 -0.54 -5.41 -11.64
N SER A 158 -0.38 -5.31 -12.95
CA SER A 158 0.01 -4.07 -13.61
C SER A 158 -1.26 -3.32 -13.93
N VAL A 159 -1.37 -2.09 -13.44
CA VAL A 159 -2.58 -1.27 -13.55
C VAL A 159 -2.30 0.00 -14.34
N THR A 160 -3.26 0.37 -15.16
CA THR A 160 -3.21 1.58 -15.98
C THR A 160 -4.40 2.45 -15.70
N GLY A 161 -4.17 3.76 -15.54
CA GLY A 161 -5.21 4.75 -15.30
C GLY A 161 -5.01 5.99 -16.15
N LEU A 162 -6.01 6.87 -16.14
CA LEU A 162 -5.98 8.20 -16.73
C LEU A 162 -6.32 9.25 -15.70
N ALA A 163 -5.66 10.40 -15.79
CA ALA A 163 -5.99 11.59 -15.02
C ALA A 163 -5.82 12.84 -15.89
N LYS A 164 -6.52 13.93 -15.55
CA LYS A 164 -6.12 15.24 -16.06
C LYS A 164 -4.75 15.58 -15.51
N SER A 165 -3.84 16.08 -16.35
CA SER A 165 -2.45 16.33 -15.94
C SER A 165 -2.35 17.28 -14.75
N GLU A 166 -3.28 18.23 -14.61
CA GLU A 166 -3.38 19.18 -13.50
C GLU A 166 -3.88 18.54 -12.18
N GLN A 167 -4.52 17.37 -12.25
CA GLN A 167 -5.05 16.63 -11.11
C GLN A 167 -4.06 15.60 -10.56
N ILE A 168 -2.94 15.38 -11.23
CA ILE A 168 -1.89 14.50 -10.71
C ILE A 168 -1.38 15.04 -9.37
N ARG A 169 -1.36 14.20 -8.34
CA ARG A 169 -0.82 14.51 -7.02
C ARG A 169 0.46 13.72 -6.78
N LEU A 170 1.55 14.46 -6.59
CA LEU A 170 2.85 13.87 -6.30
C LEU A 170 3.11 13.96 -4.80
N LYS A 171 3.77 12.96 -4.24
CA LYS A 171 4.18 13.02 -2.82
C LYS A 171 5.19 14.12 -2.54
N SER A 172 6.01 14.50 -3.52
CA SER A 172 7.05 15.52 -3.39
C SER A 172 6.55 16.98 -3.39
N THR A 173 5.26 17.23 -3.62
CA THR A 173 4.67 18.59 -3.73
C THR A 173 4.12 19.14 -2.41
N VAL A 174 4.38 18.49 -1.30
CA VAL A 174 4.04 18.91 0.07
C VAL A 174 4.63 20.29 0.40
N LYS A 175 3.93 21.07 1.23
CA LYS A 175 4.31 22.43 1.62
C LYS A 175 4.32 22.60 3.14
N VAL A 176 5.17 23.49 3.63
CA VAL A 176 5.14 23.89 5.06
C VAL A 176 3.77 24.46 5.41
N GLY A 177 3.24 24.00 6.54
CA GLY A 177 1.91 24.37 7.02
C GLY A 177 0.80 23.45 6.55
N ASP A 178 1.06 22.53 5.60
CA ASP A 178 0.07 21.54 5.20
C ASP A 178 -0.38 20.68 6.37
N HIS A 179 -1.68 20.48 6.52
CA HIS A 179 -2.26 19.52 7.44
C HIS A 179 -2.10 18.11 6.87
N LEU A 180 -1.71 17.17 7.72
CA LEU A 180 -1.53 15.76 7.37
C LEU A 180 -2.75 14.93 7.79
N TYR A 181 -3.23 14.10 6.88
CA TYR A 181 -4.40 13.24 7.09
C TYR A 181 -4.09 11.80 6.73
N LEU A 182 -4.79 10.87 7.39
CA LEU A 182 -4.75 9.44 7.11
C LEU A 182 -6.17 8.92 6.86
N SER A 183 -6.37 8.11 5.80
CA SER A 183 -7.70 7.62 5.40
C SER A 183 -8.06 6.22 5.91
N LYS A 184 -7.09 5.44 6.41
CA LYS A 184 -7.34 4.13 7.05
C LYS A 184 -6.52 4.02 8.33
N PRO A 185 -6.99 3.27 9.35
CA PRO A 185 -6.18 2.96 10.52
C PRO A 185 -4.93 2.16 10.19
N LEU A 186 -3.88 2.30 11.01
CA LEU A 186 -2.64 1.52 10.94
C LEU A 186 -2.78 0.16 11.62
N GLY A 187 -1.89 -0.77 11.25
CA GLY A 187 -1.76 -2.07 11.90
C GLY A 187 -2.10 -3.26 11.02
N LEU A 188 -2.30 -3.07 9.71
CA LEU A 188 -2.59 -4.17 8.78
C LEU A 188 -1.43 -5.17 8.71
N GLY A 189 -0.17 -4.72 8.79
CA GLY A 189 0.98 -5.62 8.81
C GLY A 189 1.09 -6.42 10.11
N LEU A 190 0.85 -5.77 11.25
CA LEU A 190 0.75 -6.45 12.55
C LEU A 190 -0.32 -7.55 12.52
N MET A 191 -1.52 -7.23 12.00
CA MET A 191 -2.62 -8.20 11.90
C MET A 191 -2.29 -9.34 10.93
N ALA A 192 -1.69 -9.06 9.77
CA ALA A 192 -1.24 -10.07 8.82
C ALA A 192 -0.18 -11.01 9.45
N ASN A 193 0.77 -10.45 10.20
CA ASN A 193 1.76 -11.25 10.93
C ASN A 193 1.12 -12.06 12.06
N GLY A 194 0.16 -11.49 12.79
CA GLY A 194 -0.65 -12.18 13.79
C GLY A 194 -1.41 -13.37 13.19
N LEU A 195 -1.98 -13.22 12.00
CA LEU A 195 -2.62 -14.30 11.26
C LEU A 195 -1.61 -15.42 10.94
N LYS A 196 -0.44 -15.07 10.40
CA LYS A 196 0.62 -16.03 10.09
C LYS A 196 1.09 -16.79 11.33
N GLN A 197 1.15 -16.14 12.49
CA GLN A 197 1.51 -16.75 13.75
C GLN A 197 0.33 -17.41 14.50
N LYS A 198 -0.86 -17.47 13.86
CA LYS A 198 -2.09 -18.04 14.43
C LYS A 198 -2.54 -17.37 15.74
N GLN A 199 -2.27 -16.06 15.85
CA GLN A 199 -2.62 -15.22 17.01
C GLN A 199 -3.71 -14.19 16.70
N LEU A 200 -4.22 -14.13 15.47
CA LEU A 200 -5.32 -13.27 15.08
C LEU A 200 -6.65 -13.99 15.24
N SER A 201 -7.60 -13.37 15.94
CA SER A 201 -8.96 -13.91 16.08
C SER A 201 -9.73 -13.81 14.76
N GLU A 202 -10.76 -14.65 14.58
CA GLU A 202 -11.62 -14.60 13.41
C GLU A 202 -12.30 -13.22 13.25
N GLN A 203 -12.75 -12.61 14.34
CA GLN A 203 -13.34 -11.26 14.31
C GLN A 203 -12.34 -10.23 13.82
N ALA A 204 -11.10 -10.27 14.28
CA ALA A 204 -10.04 -9.38 13.84
C ALA A 204 -9.65 -9.65 12.37
N TYR A 205 -9.69 -10.92 11.92
CA TYR A 205 -9.50 -11.26 10.51
C TYR A 205 -10.54 -10.60 9.60
N GLN A 206 -11.82 -10.60 9.98
CA GLN A 206 -12.87 -9.94 9.21
C GLN A 206 -12.67 -8.42 9.13
N VAL A 207 -12.18 -7.79 10.22
CA VAL A 207 -11.80 -6.37 10.21
C VAL A 207 -10.61 -6.14 9.27
N PHE A 208 -9.57 -6.96 9.36
CA PHE A 208 -8.41 -6.91 8.48
C PHE A 208 -8.81 -7.01 7.00
N LEU A 209 -9.62 -8.03 6.66
CA LEU A 209 -10.07 -8.26 5.29
C LEU A 209 -10.88 -7.08 4.76
N LYS A 210 -11.82 -6.56 5.54
CA LYS A 210 -12.61 -5.39 5.17
C LYS A 210 -11.73 -4.20 4.76
N TRP A 211 -10.74 -3.86 5.58
CA TRP A 211 -9.92 -2.69 5.35
C TRP A 211 -8.85 -2.90 4.27
N SER A 212 -8.26 -4.09 4.18
CA SER A 212 -7.26 -4.41 3.16
C SER A 212 -7.87 -4.59 1.75
N THR A 213 -9.17 -4.86 1.64
CA THR A 213 -9.88 -4.93 0.35
C THR A 213 -10.61 -3.63 -0.02
N GLN A 214 -10.65 -2.64 0.88
CA GLN A 214 -11.27 -1.34 0.62
C GLN A 214 -10.41 -0.52 -0.34
N LEU A 215 -10.98 -0.13 -1.48
CA LEU A 215 -10.36 0.74 -2.46
C LEU A 215 -10.16 2.16 -1.94
N ASN A 216 -9.05 2.79 -2.29
CA ASN A 216 -8.72 4.18 -1.94
C ASN A 216 -9.36 5.21 -2.91
N THR A 217 -10.60 4.96 -3.35
CA THR A 217 -11.33 5.81 -4.32
C THR A 217 -11.46 7.27 -3.91
N LEU A 218 -11.33 7.56 -2.61
CA LEU A 218 -11.32 8.93 -2.08
C LEU A 218 -10.22 9.78 -2.76
N GLY A 219 -9.10 9.17 -3.17
CA GLY A 219 -8.01 9.85 -3.86
C GLY A 219 -8.45 10.61 -5.11
N LEU A 220 -9.42 10.09 -5.86
CA LEU A 220 -9.97 10.78 -7.03
C LEU A 220 -10.62 12.12 -6.66
N LYS A 221 -11.43 12.14 -5.60
CA LYS A 221 -12.09 13.36 -5.11
C LYS A 221 -11.08 14.36 -4.55
N LEU A 222 -10.08 13.85 -3.81
CA LEU A 222 -9.03 14.69 -3.23
C LEU A 222 -8.15 15.33 -4.31
N ALA A 223 -7.89 14.63 -5.40
CA ALA A 223 -7.11 15.13 -6.52
C ALA A 223 -7.77 16.31 -7.25
N GLU A 224 -9.10 16.44 -7.18
CA GLU A 224 -9.85 17.58 -7.75
C GLU A 224 -9.72 18.85 -6.90
N LEU A 225 -9.27 18.73 -5.64
CA LEU A 225 -9.20 19.84 -4.70
C LEU A 225 -7.85 20.56 -4.82
N PRO A 226 -7.83 21.86 -5.19
CA PRO A 226 -6.58 22.59 -5.39
C PRO A 226 -5.76 22.79 -4.11
N GLN A 227 -6.41 22.71 -2.93
CA GLN A 227 -5.75 22.80 -1.63
C GLN A 227 -5.02 21.50 -1.23
N VAL A 228 -5.30 20.36 -1.84
CA VAL A 228 -4.54 19.12 -1.62
C VAL A 228 -3.21 19.24 -2.35
N SER A 229 -2.14 19.34 -1.58
CA SER A 229 -0.79 19.57 -2.09
C SER A 229 -0.12 18.29 -2.54
N ALA A 230 -0.24 17.21 -1.75
CA ALA A 230 0.43 15.94 -1.98
C ALA A 230 -0.42 14.76 -1.49
N MET A 231 -0.24 13.62 -2.12
CA MET A 231 -0.81 12.33 -1.68
C MET A 231 0.19 11.21 -1.93
N THR A 232 0.08 10.16 -1.15
CA THR A 232 0.66 8.82 -1.37
C THR A 232 -0.18 7.80 -0.61
N ASP A 233 -0.13 6.54 -0.96
CA ASP A 233 -0.68 5.50 -0.08
C ASP A 233 0.37 4.99 0.91
N VAL A 234 -0.08 4.54 2.07
CA VAL A 234 0.80 4.01 3.11
C VAL A 234 0.90 2.49 2.93
N THR A 235 2.05 2.02 2.47
CA THR A 235 2.28 0.59 2.21
C THR A 235 3.51 0.03 2.95
N GLY A 236 4.44 -0.58 2.26
CA GLY A 236 5.51 -1.40 2.82
C GLY A 236 6.48 -0.71 3.77
N PHE A 237 6.64 0.61 3.67
CA PHE A 237 7.55 1.38 4.53
C PHE A 237 6.89 1.93 5.81
N GLY A 238 5.58 1.71 5.98
CA GLY A 238 4.80 2.22 7.10
C GLY A 238 4.58 3.73 7.03
N LEU A 239 3.83 4.28 7.98
CA LEU A 239 3.51 5.71 7.98
C LEU A 239 4.76 6.59 7.98
N LEU A 240 5.73 6.32 8.87
CA LEU A 240 6.94 7.15 8.98
C LEU A 240 7.81 7.07 7.73
N GLY A 241 7.89 5.92 7.08
CA GLY A 241 8.66 5.76 5.85
C GLY A 241 8.06 6.58 4.70
N HIS A 242 6.76 6.44 4.43
CA HIS A 242 6.08 7.19 3.38
C HIS A 242 6.01 8.70 3.68
N LEU A 243 5.81 9.09 4.95
CA LEU A 243 5.91 10.50 5.33
C LEU A 243 7.33 11.05 5.12
N SER A 244 8.37 10.29 5.47
CA SER A 244 9.75 10.68 5.22
C SER A 244 10.05 10.87 3.71
N GLU A 245 9.50 10.02 2.85
CA GLU A 245 9.58 10.20 1.39
C GLU A 245 8.87 11.47 0.94
N MET A 246 7.66 11.73 1.44
CA MET A 246 6.87 12.92 1.14
C MET A 246 7.58 14.22 1.55
N LEU A 247 8.17 14.24 2.75
CA LEU A 247 8.91 15.41 3.28
C LEU A 247 10.25 15.63 2.57
N GLY A 248 10.84 14.57 2.03
CA GLY A 248 12.17 14.62 1.43
C GLY A 248 13.23 15.05 2.42
N LYS A 249 14.22 15.83 1.94
CA LYS A 249 15.31 16.39 2.77
C LYS A 249 15.06 17.85 3.19
N GLN A 250 13.91 18.41 2.82
CA GLN A 250 13.66 19.85 2.93
C GLN A 250 12.80 20.20 4.14
N PHE A 251 11.84 19.37 4.48
CA PHE A 251 10.79 19.64 5.47
C PHE A 251 10.82 18.65 6.63
N GLY A 252 10.02 18.92 7.65
CA GLY A 252 9.70 18.02 8.71
C GLY A 252 8.20 17.97 8.97
N ALA A 253 7.79 17.24 10.00
CA ALA A 253 6.40 17.14 10.41
C ALA A 253 6.26 16.95 11.91
N ASP A 254 5.18 17.47 12.47
CA ASP A 254 4.67 17.16 13.79
C ASP A 254 3.49 16.20 13.65
N LEU A 255 3.59 15.04 14.27
CA LEU A 255 2.52 14.04 14.32
C LEU A 255 1.90 14.02 15.72
N GLU A 256 0.59 14.11 15.80
CA GLU A 256 -0.20 13.99 17.04
C GLU A 256 -0.55 12.52 17.25
N LEU A 257 0.22 11.81 18.10
CA LEU A 257 0.12 10.35 18.25
C LEU A 257 -1.29 9.88 18.63
N ASP A 258 -1.94 10.58 19.54
CA ASP A 258 -3.29 10.24 20.03
C ASP A 258 -4.37 10.34 18.92
N ARG A 259 -4.09 11.05 17.84
CA ARG A 259 -4.98 11.17 16.69
C ARG A 259 -4.75 10.10 15.62
N ILE A 260 -3.62 9.40 15.66
CA ILE A 260 -3.32 8.38 14.67
C ILE A 260 -4.19 7.15 14.93
N PRO A 261 -5.12 6.80 14.03
CA PRO A 261 -5.97 5.65 14.23
C PRO A 261 -5.17 4.35 14.07
N VAL A 262 -5.32 3.44 15.02
CA VAL A 262 -4.66 2.12 15.01
C VAL A 262 -5.69 1.07 15.39
N PHE A 263 -5.73 -0.04 14.68
CA PHE A 263 -6.63 -1.15 15.02
C PHE A 263 -6.33 -1.71 16.41
N GLU A 264 -7.38 -1.98 17.17
CA GLU A 264 -7.22 -2.50 18.53
C GLU A 264 -6.48 -3.85 18.55
N ALA A 265 -6.79 -4.75 17.62
CA ALA A 265 -6.07 -6.01 17.47
C ALA A 265 -4.57 -5.80 17.15
N ALA A 266 -4.22 -4.77 16.39
CA ALA A 266 -2.82 -4.43 16.10
C ALA A 266 -2.09 -3.90 17.35
N LYS A 267 -2.76 -3.10 18.21
CA LYS A 267 -2.21 -2.65 19.47
C LYS A 267 -1.89 -3.83 20.39
N GLN A 268 -2.81 -4.79 20.50
CA GLN A 268 -2.62 -6.00 21.30
C GLN A 268 -1.46 -6.85 20.79
N LEU A 269 -1.34 -7.04 19.47
CA LEU A 269 -0.24 -7.76 18.84
C LEU A 269 1.10 -7.05 19.08
N ALA A 270 1.15 -5.73 18.96
CA ALA A 270 2.34 -4.95 19.26
C ALA A 270 2.78 -5.08 20.72
N GLN A 271 1.85 -5.04 21.67
CA GLN A 271 2.10 -5.27 23.10
C GLN A 271 2.65 -6.68 23.38
N ALA A 272 2.24 -7.67 22.57
CA ALA A 272 2.76 -9.03 22.62
C ALA A 272 4.06 -9.21 21.80
N TYR A 273 4.62 -8.15 21.21
CA TYR A 273 5.78 -8.19 20.33
C TYR A 273 5.62 -9.10 19.11
N VAL A 274 4.39 -9.22 18.61
CA VAL A 274 4.05 -9.95 17.38
C VAL A 274 3.99 -8.96 16.23
N TYR A 275 5.08 -8.79 15.51
CA TYR A 275 5.21 -7.82 14.42
C TYR A 275 6.05 -8.34 13.25
N PRO A 276 5.90 -7.81 12.04
CA PRO A 276 6.69 -8.19 10.87
C PRO A 276 8.17 -7.79 11.04
N ASN A 277 9.10 -8.65 10.60
CA ASN A 277 10.54 -8.36 10.69
C ASN A 277 10.95 -7.07 9.97
N ILE A 278 10.27 -6.72 8.88
CA ILE A 278 10.56 -5.49 8.12
C ILE A 278 10.26 -4.22 8.92
N THR A 279 9.40 -4.25 9.94
CA THR A 279 9.11 -3.11 10.82
C THR A 279 10.39 -2.54 11.44
N THR A 280 11.32 -3.41 11.85
CA THR A 280 12.63 -2.98 12.38
C THR A 280 13.48 -2.30 11.29
N ASN A 281 13.45 -2.81 10.06
CA ASN A 281 14.17 -2.19 8.95
C ASN A 281 13.58 -0.82 8.59
N ASN A 282 12.26 -0.70 8.61
CA ASN A 282 11.56 0.56 8.40
C ASN A 282 11.94 1.59 9.48
N TYR A 283 11.96 1.17 10.76
CA TYR A 283 12.41 2.02 11.84
C TYR A 283 13.87 2.49 11.65
N ASN A 284 14.79 1.56 11.36
CA ASN A 284 16.19 1.88 11.15
C ASN A 284 16.42 2.92 10.04
N ALA A 285 15.54 2.92 9.02
CA ALA A 285 15.61 3.89 7.93
C ALA A 285 15.21 5.32 8.34
N VAL A 286 14.37 5.47 9.37
CA VAL A 286 13.81 6.78 9.77
C VAL A 286 14.28 7.27 11.14
N GLN A 287 14.86 6.42 12.00
CA GLN A 287 15.20 6.74 13.39
C GLN A 287 16.13 7.95 13.54
N ALA A 288 17.06 8.15 12.61
CA ALA A 288 18.05 9.23 12.67
C ALA A 288 17.42 10.63 12.57
N HIS A 289 16.19 10.73 12.06
CA HIS A 289 15.47 11.98 11.86
C HIS A 289 14.05 11.97 12.45
N THR A 290 13.77 11.01 13.35
CA THR A 290 12.50 10.92 14.08
C THR A 290 12.74 11.03 15.58
N THR A 291 11.97 11.87 16.27
CA THR A 291 12.02 12.06 17.74
C THR A 291 10.65 11.85 18.38
N GLY A 292 10.62 11.61 19.70
CA GLY A 292 9.39 11.36 20.43
C GLY A 292 8.81 9.93 20.22
N LEU A 293 9.61 8.99 19.75
CA LEU A 293 9.15 7.63 19.47
C LEU A 293 9.59 6.67 20.60
N ASP A 294 8.65 5.94 21.18
CA ASP A 294 8.96 4.83 22.08
C ASP A 294 8.87 3.46 21.36
N GLY A 295 9.25 2.39 22.08
CA GLY A 295 9.37 1.06 21.49
C GLY A 295 8.07 0.44 20.96
N ILE A 296 6.91 0.76 21.57
CA ILE A 296 5.61 0.22 21.11
C ILE A 296 5.03 1.05 19.98
N HIS A 297 5.08 2.37 20.09
CA HIS A 297 4.55 3.26 19.04
C HIS A 297 5.35 3.13 17.72
N MET A 298 6.67 2.83 17.83
CA MET A 298 7.50 2.46 16.68
C MET A 298 6.88 1.28 15.92
N LEU A 299 6.36 0.26 16.63
CA LEU A 299 5.75 -0.92 15.99
C LEU A 299 4.50 -0.56 15.19
N TRP A 300 3.77 0.51 15.53
CA TRP A 300 2.60 0.95 14.76
C TRP A 300 2.98 1.82 13.57
N LEU A 301 3.86 2.81 13.83
CA LEU A 301 4.18 3.86 12.87
C LEU A 301 5.11 3.38 11.75
N CYS A 302 5.90 2.33 12.02
CA CYS A 302 6.77 1.67 11.06
C CYS A 302 6.18 0.33 10.52
N ASP A 303 4.93 -0.02 10.92
CA ASP A 303 4.26 -1.25 10.46
C ASP A 303 4.02 -1.20 8.95
N PRO A 304 4.48 -2.21 8.17
CA PRO A 304 4.16 -2.27 6.76
C PRO A 304 2.66 -2.45 6.56
N GLN A 305 2.02 -1.60 5.77
CA GLN A 305 0.60 -1.74 5.47
C GLN A 305 0.42 -2.46 4.13
N THR A 306 -0.38 -3.52 4.09
CA THR A 306 -0.81 -4.13 2.82
C THR A 306 -2.16 -3.54 2.44
N SER A 307 -2.21 -2.80 1.36
CA SER A 307 -3.38 -2.01 0.95
C SER A 307 -3.81 -1.01 2.03
N GLY A 308 -2.86 -0.23 2.53
CA GLY A 308 -3.12 0.81 3.53
C GLY A 308 -3.91 2.00 3.00
N GLY A 309 -4.09 3.01 3.84
CA GLY A 309 -4.81 4.23 3.50
C GLY A 309 -3.95 5.27 2.79
N LEU A 310 -4.58 6.32 2.32
CA LEU A 310 -3.91 7.49 1.77
C LEU A 310 -3.34 8.34 2.92
N LEU A 311 -2.11 8.80 2.74
CA LEU A 311 -1.49 9.91 3.46
C LEU A 311 -1.66 11.15 2.59
N VAL A 312 -2.36 12.15 3.11
CA VAL A 312 -2.76 13.34 2.36
C VAL A 312 -2.21 14.60 3.04
N ALA A 313 -1.64 15.50 2.26
CA ALA A 313 -1.24 16.82 2.71
C ALA A 313 -2.12 17.90 2.08
N SER A 314 -2.65 18.82 2.88
CA SER A 314 -3.56 19.88 2.43
C SER A 314 -3.29 21.21 3.12
N GLN A 315 -3.35 22.30 2.33
CA GLN A 315 -3.15 23.66 2.80
C GLN A 315 -4.26 24.17 3.75
N THR A 316 -5.44 23.58 3.64
CA THR A 316 -6.60 23.91 4.48
C THR A 316 -7.21 22.64 5.05
N ASP A 317 -8.07 22.81 6.04
CA ASP A 317 -8.80 21.66 6.61
C ASP A 317 -9.68 20.99 5.55
N LEU A 318 -9.69 19.66 5.61
CA LEU A 318 -10.53 18.79 4.77
C LEU A 318 -11.64 18.21 5.62
N ASP A 319 -12.88 18.34 5.14
CA ASP A 319 -14.07 17.80 5.80
C ASP A 319 -14.56 16.53 5.06
N PHE A 320 -13.90 15.42 5.35
CA PHE A 320 -14.28 14.09 4.88
C PHE A 320 -14.33 13.13 6.06
N PRO A 321 -15.42 12.38 6.25
CA PRO A 321 -15.58 11.48 7.40
C PRO A 321 -14.51 10.37 7.46
N ASP A 322 -13.93 10.03 6.32
CA ASP A 322 -12.89 8.99 6.20
C ASP A 322 -11.46 9.54 6.33
N LEU A 323 -11.28 10.86 6.60
CA LEU A 323 -9.97 11.47 6.80
C LEU A 323 -9.79 11.90 8.26
N ILE A 324 -8.72 11.43 8.86
CA ILE A 324 -8.35 11.81 10.22
C ILE A 324 -7.10 12.67 10.15
N LYS A 325 -7.18 13.91 10.65
CA LYS A 325 -6.02 14.81 10.77
C LYS A 325 -5.07 14.25 11.83
N ILE A 326 -3.84 14.00 11.43
CA ILE A 326 -2.82 13.35 12.25
C ILE A 326 -1.62 14.24 12.57
N GLY A 327 -1.53 15.44 11.98
CA GLY A 327 -0.40 16.31 12.19
C GLY A 327 -0.30 17.45 11.18
N GLN A 328 0.91 18.02 11.08
CA GLN A 328 1.20 19.15 10.20
C GLN A 328 2.66 19.15 9.72
N VAL A 329 2.87 19.60 8.50
CA VAL A 329 4.19 19.79 7.89
C VAL A 329 4.88 21.04 8.46
N THR A 330 6.15 20.92 8.83
CA THR A 330 6.96 22.00 9.42
C THR A 330 8.16 22.37 8.57
N ALA A 331 8.68 23.58 8.77
CA ALA A 331 9.94 24.03 8.15
C ALA A 331 11.18 23.39 8.82
N GLU A 332 11.04 22.99 10.08
CA GLU A 332 12.10 22.31 10.83
C GLU A 332 12.19 20.84 10.40
N LYS A 333 13.39 20.42 9.99
CA LYS A 333 13.61 19.07 9.44
C LYS A 333 13.42 17.99 10.48
N GLY A 334 12.92 16.84 10.02
CA GLY A 334 12.70 15.66 10.84
C GLY A 334 11.23 15.49 11.24
N ILE A 335 10.91 14.34 11.78
CA ILE A 335 9.56 14.00 12.23
C ILE A 335 9.55 14.02 13.76
N ARG A 336 8.64 14.81 14.36
CA ARG A 336 8.40 14.82 15.79
C ARG A 336 7.07 14.15 16.09
N VAL A 337 7.10 13.13 16.94
CA VAL A 337 5.89 12.47 17.42
C VAL A 337 5.54 13.10 18.78
N LEU A 338 4.38 13.71 18.84
CA LEU A 338 3.85 14.45 20.02
C LEU A 338 2.79 13.59 20.70
N PHE A 339 2.83 13.57 22.05
CA PHE A 339 1.86 12.86 22.91
C PHE A 339 0.80 13.81 23.41
#